data_6fa724052ef35f0b0d0b3876a1e3592e
#
_entry.id   6fa724052ef35f0b0d0b3876a1e3592e
#
_cell.length_a   1.000
_cell.length_b   1.000
_cell.length_c   1.000
_cell.angle_alpha   90.00
_cell.angle_beta   90.00
_cell.angle_gamma   90.00
#
_symmetry.space_group_name_H-M   'P 1'
#
loop_
_entity.id
_entity.type
_entity.pdbx_description
1 polymer ?
#
loop_
_entity_poly.entity_id
_entity_poly.type
_entity_poly.pdbx_seq_one_letter_code
_entity_poly.pdbx_strand_id
1 'polypeptide(L)'
;MPQYNYTKHATVRMQQRGFSHMQVAELVDLADLYTPVGRALGALRVSRSAIAEAVADGTLPKADADRLSKRAVVMAHDGAIVTLAHLFGRNSASYKRRDRRAHWR
;
A
#
# COMPACT_ATOMS: atom_id res chain seq x y z
N MET A 1 -13.24 5.68 -10.40
CA MET A 1 -12.00 5.25 -9.72
C MET A 1 -11.02 6.40 -9.72
N PRO A 2 -10.46 6.73 -8.56
CA PRO A 2 -9.39 7.72 -8.55
C PRO A 2 -8.20 7.20 -9.33
N GLN A 3 -7.60 8.07 -10.11
CA GLN A 3 -6.39 7.76 -10.83
C GLN A 3 -5.23 8.38 -10.07
N TYR A 4 -4.18 7.60 -9.87
CA TYR A 4 -2.98 8.05 -9.20
C TYR A 4 -1.89 8.32 -10.22
N ASN A 5 -1.04 9.29 -9.94
CA ASN A 5 0.13 9.52 -10.74
C ASN A 5 1.19 8.50 -10.36
N TYR A 6 1.69 7.78 -11.35
CA TYR A 6 2.73 6.76 -11.15
C TYR A 6 4.03 7.28 -11.73
N THR A 7 5.12 7.17 -10.95
CA THR A 7 6.43 7.41 -11.52
C THR A 7 6.75 6.28 -12.50
N LYS A 8 7.72 6.52 -13.38
CA LYS A 8 8.18 5.50 -14.32
C LYS A 8 8.64 4.24 -13.58
N HIS A 9 9.37 4.42 -12.48
CA HIS A 9 9.83 3.32 -11.63
C HIS A 9 8.64 2.51 -11.09
N ALA A 10 7.61 3.20 -10.61
CA ALA A 10 6.42 2.53 -10.08
C ALA A 10 5.71 1.70 -11.15
N THR A 11 5.58 2.24 -12.37
CA THR A 11 4.97 1.53 -13.48
C THR A 11 5.72 0.24 -13.80
N VAL A 12 7.04 0.30 -13.83
CA VAL A 12 7.88 -0.88 -14.07
C VAL A 12 7.69 -1.90 -12.94
N ARG A 13 7.68 -1.44 -11.67
CA ARG A 13 7.52 -2.33 -10.52
C ARG A 13 6.15 -3.00 -10.50
N MET A 14 5.10 -2.29 -10.92
CA MET A 14 3.77 -2.87 -11.02
C MET A 14 3.78 -4.10 -11.93
N GLN A 15 4.40 -3.98 -13.10
CA GLN A 15 4.50 -5.08 -14.05
C GLN A 15 5.35 -6.22 -13.51
N GLN A 16 6.50 -5.90 -12.91
CA GLN A 16 7.43 -6.90 -12.38
C GLN A 16 6.86 -7.66 -11.20
N ARG A 17 6.03 -7.03 -10.39
CA ARG A 17 5.54 -7.59 -9.13
C ARG A 17 4.07 -7.96 -9.15
N GLY A 18 3.44 -7.89 -10.32
CA GLY A 18 2.06 -8.33 -10.47
C GLY A 18 1.01 -7.47 -9.77
N PHE A 19 1.24 -6.16 -9.69
CA PHE A 19 0.23 -5.24 -9.16
C PHE A 19 -0.61 -4.70 -10.30
N SER A 20 -1.94 -4.72 -10.15
CA SER A 20 -2.84 -4.02 -11.05
C SER A 20 -3.17 -2.63 -10.49
N HIS A 21 -3.66 -1.74 -11.35
CA HIS A 21 -4.12 -0.41 -10.92
C HIS A 21 -5.25 -0.53 -9.90
N MET A 22 -6.16 -1.49 -10.08
CA MET A 22 -7.24 -1.72 -9.12
C MET A 22 -6.71 -2.16 -7.76
N GLN A 23 -5.71 -3.00 -7.74
CA GLN A 23 -5.11 -3.47 -6.49
C GLN A 23 -4.39 -2.35 -5.75
N VAL A 24 -3.72 -1.46 -6.48
CA VAL A 24 -3.07 -0.29 -5.88
C VAL A 24 -4.12 0.66 -5.31
N ALA A 25 -5.18 0.94 -6.06
CA ALA A 25 -6.26 1.81 -5.59
C ALA A 25 -6.92 1.24 -4.34
N GLU A 26 -7.16 -0.07 -4.32
CA GLU A 26 -7.75 -0.76 -3.18
C GLU A 26 -6.87 -0.64 -1.94
N LEU A 27 -5.56 -0.83 -2.09
CA LEU A 27 -4.62 -0.70 -0.99
C LEU A 27 -4.60 0.72 -0.45
N VAL A 28 -4.46 1.71 -1.32
CA VAL A 28 -4.40 3.12 -0.90
C VAL A 28 -5.71 3.54 -0.23
N ASP A 29 -6.83 3.08 -0.76
CA ASP A 29 -8.14 3.41 -0.21
C ASP A 29 -8.34 2.86 1.20
N LEU A 30 -7.84 1.65 1.46
CA LEU A 30 -7.99 0.98 2.75
C LEU A 30 -6.84 1.26 3.72
N ALA A 31 -5.75 1.86 3.25
CA ALA A 31 -4.54 2.04 4.06
C ALA A 31 -4.83 2.84 5.33
N ASP A 32 -4.39 2.30 6.45
CA ASP A 32 -4.52 2.93 7.76
C ASP A 32 -3.19 3.00 8.51
N LEU A 33 -2.11 2.50 7.89
CA LEU A 33 -0.77 2.55 8.46
C LEU A 33 0.16 3.33 7.52
N TYR A 34 1.01 4.14 8.12
CA TYR A 34 1.95 4.97 7.40
C TYR A 34 3.32 4.85 8.04
N THR A 35 4.34 4.59 7.24
CA THR A 35 5.73 4.53 7.71
C THR A 35 6.57 5.47 6.87
N PRO A 36 7.18 6.51 7.46
CA PRO A 36 8.13 7.33 6.70
C PRO A 36 9.31 6.47 6.26
N VAL A 37 9.62 6.50 4.95
CA VAL A 37 10.70 5.68 4.39
C VAL A 37 11.76 6.50 3.67
N GLY A 38 11.64 7.83 3.70
CA GLY A 38 12.58 8.73 3.08
C GLY A 38 12.06 10.14 3.16
N ARG A 39 12.86 11.08 2.64
CA ARG A 39 12.44 12.48 2.63
C ARG A 39 11.21 12.62 1.73
N ALA A 40 10.12 13.11 2.31
CA ALA A 40 8.84 13.31 1.64
C ALA A 40 8.25 12.04 1.03
N LEU A 41 8.62 10.85 1.55
CA LEU A 41 8.08 9.56 1.10
C LEU A 41 7.49 8.82 2.28
N GLY A 42 6.39 8.14 2.05
CA GLY A 42 5.75 7.29 3.06
C GLY A 42 5.26 5.98 2.47
N ALA A 43 5.42 4.91 3.22
CA ALA A 43 4.89 3.60 2.86
C ALA A 43 3.51 3.45 3.48
N LEU A 44 2.53 3.14 2.65
CA LEU A 44 1.14 2.92 3.06
C LEU A 44 0.89 1.42 3.11
N ARG A 45 0.26 0.97 4.19
CA ARG A 45 -0.12 -0.44 4.37
C ARG A 45 -1.49 -0.51 5.02
N VAL A 46 -2.12 -1.65 4.89
CA VAL A 46 -3.42 -1.91 5.52
C VAL A 46 -3.19 -2.83 6.72
N SER A 47 -3.68 -2.45 7.89
CA SER A 47 -3.56 -3.25 9.10
C SER A 47 -4.43 -4.50 9.02
N ARG A 48 -4.12 -5.50 9.84
CA ARG A 48 -4.94 -6.72 9.92
C ARG A 48 -6.37 -6.40 10.32
N SER A 49 -6.57 -5.46 11.24
CA SER A 49 -7.92 -5.08 11.66
C SER A 49 -8.70 -4.41 10.54
N ALA A 50 -8.05 -3.54 9.76
CA ALA A 50 -8.70 -2.89 8.63
C ALA A 50 -9.08 -3.90 7.55
N ILE A 51 -8.21 -4.88 7.30
CA ILE A 51 -8.50 -5.96 6.34
C ILE A 51 -9.68 -6.79 6.84
N ALA A 52 -9.69 -7.17 8.11
CA ALA A 52 -10.78 -7.97 8.68
C ALA A 52 -12.11 -7.24 8.60
N GLU A 53 -12.14 -5.96 8.89
CA GLU A 53 -13.35 -5.14 8.77
C GLU A 53 -13.84 -5.07 7.32
N ALA A 54 -12.93 -4.86 6.38
CA ALA A 54 -13.28 -4.77 4.96
C ALA A 54 -13.83 -6.09 4.43
N VAL A 55 -13.27 -7.21 4.87
CA VAL A 55 -13.79 -8.54 4.50
C VAL A 55 -15.17 -8.76 5.11
N ALA A 56 -15.32 -8.40 6.38
CA ALA A 56 -16.59 -8.59 7.11
C ALA A 56 -17.74 -7.77 6.51
N ASP A 57 -17.45 -6.54 6.04
CA ASP A 57 -18.49 -5.68 5.48
C ASP A 57 -18.68 -5.86 3.97
N GLY A 58 -17.92 -6.77 3.34
CA GLY A 58 -18.04 -7.07 1.92
C GLY A 58 -17.30 -6.14 0.99
N THR A 59 -16.56 -5.16 1.51
CA THR A 59 -15.80 -4.22 0.70
C THR A 59 -14.62 -4.89 0.00
N LEU A 60 -13.98 -5.86 0.69
CA LEU A 60 -12.79 -6.55 0.21
C LEU A 60 -13.10 -8.04 0.05
N PRO A 61 -12.89 -8.62 -1.15
CA PRO A 61 -13.02 -10.07 -1.31
C PRO A 61 -12.01 -10.80 -0.42
N LYS A 62 -12.47 -11.87 0.21
CA LYS A 62 -11.62 -12.68 1.09
C LYS A 62 -10.37 -13.17 0.38
N ALA A 63 -10.48 -13.49 -0.90
CA ALA A 63 -9.34 -13.96 -1.70
C ALA A 63 -8.22 -12.93 -1.79
N ASP A 64 -8.55 -11.64 -1.69
CA ASP A 64 -7.57 -10.55 -1.81
C ASP A 64 -6.93 -10.17 -0.47
N ALA A 65 -7.51 -10.61 0.64
CA ALA A 65 -7.07 -10.21 1.97
C ALA A 65 -5.62 -10.57 2.24
N ASP A 66 -5.22 -11.79 1.94
CA ASP A 66 -3.85 -12.25 2.16
C ASP A 66 -2.85 -11.48 1.32
N ARG A 67 -3.18 -11.25 0.07
CA ARG A 67 -2.33 -10.49 -0.85
C ARG A 67 -2.13 -9.06 -0.36
N LEU A 68 -3.21 -8.42 0.07
CA LEU A 68 -3.18 -7.05 0.55
C LEU A 68 -2.33 -6.91 1.81
N SER A 69 -2.37 -7.89 2.69
CA SER A 69 -1.61 -7.88 3.94
C SER A 69 -0.10 -7.90 3.72
N LYS A 70 0.35 -8.33 2.55
CA LYS A 70 1.76 -8.51 2.24
C LYS A 70 2.33 -7.44 1.30
N ARG A 71 1.61 -6.34 1.13
CA ARG A 71 2.00 -5.31 0.17
C ARG A 71 2.06 -3.93 0.81
N ALA A 72 2.92 -3.09 0.25
CA ALA A 72 3.02 -1.68 0.61
C ALA A 72 3.11 -0.84 -0.65
N VAL A 73 2.57 0.36 -0.58
CA VAL A 73 2.68 1.35 -1.65
C VAL A 73 3.44 2.54 -1.08
N VAL A 74 4.53 2.93 -1.74
CA VAL A 74 5.30 4.11 -1.34
C VAL A 74 4.81 5.30 -2.14
N MET A 75 4.35 6.31 -1.43
CA MET A 75 3.77 7.51 -2.01
C MET A 75 4.59 8.73 -1.61
N ALA A 76 4.79 9.63 -2.57
CA ALA A 76 5.44 10.90 -2.31
C ALA A 76 4.45 11.88 -1.68
N HIS A 77 4.98 12.96 -1.11
CA HIS A 77 4.17 13.99 -0.45
C HIS A 77 3.11 14.61 -1.37
N ASP A 78 3.39 14.68 -2.67
CA ASP A 78 2.46 15.23 -3.66
C ASP A 78 1.40 14.21 -4.14
N GLY A 79 1.42 13.01 -3.60
CA GLY A 79 0.47 11.96 -3.94
C GLY A 79 0.92 11.03 -5.06
N ALA A 80 2.11 11.24 -5.63
CA ALA A 80 2.61 10.36 -6.68
C ALA A 80 3.04 9.01 -6.09
N ILE A 81 2.70 7.93 -6.76
CA ILE A 81 3.13 6.59 -6.37
C ILE A 81 4.54 6.36 -6.93
N VAL A 82 5.49 6.17 -6.03
CA VAL A 82 6.90 6.11 -6.33
C VAL A 82 7.38 4.68 -6.53
N THR A 83 6.92 3.75 -5.70
CA THR A 83 7.25 2.34 -5.85
C THR A 83 6.24 1.49 -5.09
N LEU A 84 6.32 0.18 -5.33
CA LEU A 84 5.45 -0.79 -4.69
C LEU A 84 6.30 -1.94 -4.21
N ALA A 85 5.95 -2.51 -3.06
CA ALA A 85 6.76 -3.54 -2.45
C ALA A 85 5.92 -4.70 -1.96
N HIS A 86 6.49 -5.89 -2.05
CA HIS A 86 6.03 -7.05 -1.32
C HIS A 86 6.78 -7.09 0.01
N LEU A 87 6.08 -7.42 1.08
CA LEU A 87 6.64 -7.45 2.42
C LEU A 87 7.14 -8.85 2.74
N PHE A 88 8.45 -9.06 2.61
CA PHE A 88 9.10 -10.35 2.88
C PHE A 88 10.23 -10.17 3.87
N GLY A 89 10.25 -10.97 4.92
CA GLY A 89 11.38 -11.07 5.82
C GLY A 89 11.97 -9.72 6.23
N ARG A 90 13.26 -9.54 6.02
CA ARG A 90 13.98 -8.30 6.39
C ARG A 90 13.45 -7.08 5.68
N ASN A 91 13.00 -7.24 4.43
CA ASN A 91 12.47 -6.15 3.64
C ASN A 91 11.26 -5.51 4.30
N SER A 92 10.43 -6.31 4.99
CA SER A 92 9.24 -5.79 5.62
C SER A 92 9.54 -4.84 6.78
N ALA A 93 10.67 -5.03 7.47
CA ALA A 93 11.00 -4.22 8.65
C ALA A 93 11.13 -2.73 8.31
N SER A 94 11.72 -2.38 7.16
CA SER A 94 11.89 -0.98 6.77
C SER A 94 10.55 -0.29 6.52
N TYR A 95 9.55 -1.03 6.08
CA TYR A 95 8.21 -0.50 5.80
C TYR A 95 7.29 -0.52 7.01
N LYS A 96 7.69 -1.17 8.09
CA LYS A 96 6.90 -1.27 9.32
C LYS A 96 7.47 -0.46 10.48
N ARG A 97 8.71 0.02 10.34
CA ARG A 97 9.32 0.83 11.37
C ARG A 97 8.55 2.12 11.54
N ARG A 98 8.23 2.47 12.80
CA ARG A 98 7.51 3.69 13.13
C ARG A 98 6.11 3.76 12.49
N ASP A 99 5.41 2.62 12.43
CA ASP A 99 4.03 2.60 11.95
C ASP A 99 3.18 3.60 12.72
N ARG A 100 2.35 4.33 11.99
CA ARG A 100 1.42 5.31 12.53
C ARG A 100 0.09 5.18 11.83
N ARG A 101 -0.98 5.61 12.48
CA ARG A 101 -2.26 5.76 11.80
C ARG A 101 -2.13 6.80 10.71
N ALA A 102 -2.64 6.49 9.54
CA ALA A 102 -2.54 7.39 8.40
C ALA A 102 -3.55 8.55 8.56
N HIS A 103 -3.06 9.78 8.49
CA HIS A 103 -3.88 10.99 8.53
C HIS A 103 -3.71 11.82 7.26
N TRP A 104 -3.33 11.17 6.19
CA TRP A 104 -3.00 11.82 4.94
C TRP A 104 -4.23 12.15 4.08
N ARG A 105 -5.40 11.76 4.53
CA ARG A 105 -6.66 12.04 3.84
C ARG A 105 -7.30 13.34 4.30
#